data_a5aa66855499ba5523f4325ef5905b31
#
_entry.id   a5aa66855499ba5523f4325ef5905b31
#
_cell.length_a   1.000
_cell.length_b   1.000
_cell.length_c   1.000
_cell.angle_alpha   90.00
_cell.angle_beta   90.00
_cell.angle_gamma   90.00
#
_symmetry.space_group_name_H-M   'P 1'
#
loop_
_entity.id
_entity.type
_entity.pdbx_description
1 polymer ?
#
loop_
_entity_poly.entity_id
_entity_poly.type
_entity_poly.pdbx_seq_one_letter_code
_entity_poly.pdbx_strand_id
1 'polypeptide(L)'
;MTIALSFSDTIALLHLGDDENRFSPEFLDQFEAHLDDAISLGAHALVTVATGKFYSNGLDLDWLAAHGDQTGWYVGRVQALLARMLTLPMPTAAAIGGHSFGAAAMLALAHDFRVMRIDRGYFCFPEVDIRIPFTPGMAALIQAKLTPQAAVSAMTTGRRFGGAEAEAIGIVDATAKEDAVIGTALNMLAPLGLKDPGTIGAIKNTMFGQAVAALKAVS
;
A
#
# COMPACT_ATOMS: atom_id res chain seq x y z
N MET A 1 14.10 13.02 -1.47
CA MET A 1 13.62 11.66 -1.75
C MET A 1 13.03 11.67 -3.15
N THR A 2 13.31 10.68 -4.00
CA THR A 2 12.79 10.66 -5.37
C THR A 2 12.20 9.28 -5.63
N ILE A 3 10.89 9.22 -5.89
CA ILE A 3 10.23 8.02 -6.40
C ILE A 3 10.74 7.79 -7.83
N ALA A 4 10.92 6.55 -8.21
CA ALA A 4 11.40 6.19 -9.55
C ALA A 4 10.56 5.05 -10.14
N LEU A 5 10.32 5.11 -11.43
CA LEU A 5 9.66 4.08 -12.20
C LEU A 5 10.67 3.32 -13.05
N SER A 6 10.63 2.00 -13.00
CA SER A 6 11.38 1.10 -13.88
C SER A 6 10.49 -0.06 -14.32
N PHE A 7 10.98 -0.89 -15.22
CA PHE A 7 10.21 -2.03 -15.72
C PHE A 7 11.04 -3.32 -15.64
N SER A 8 10.37 -4.40 -15.29
CA SER A 8 10.83 -5.77 -15.50
C SER A 8 9.87 -6.41 -16.49
N ASP A 9 10.29 -6.55 -17.74
CA ASP A 9 9.43 -6.90 -18.87
C ASP A 9 8.23 -5.94 -18.98
N THR A 10 7.02 -6.44 -18.77
CA THR A 10 5.77 -5.66 -18.80
C THR A 10 5.26 -5.24 -17.41
N ILE A 11 6.00 -5.55 -16.36
CA ILE A 11 5.64 -5.21 -14.98
C ILE A 11 6.34 -3.93 -14.58
N ALA A 12 5.58 -2.91 -14.19
CA ALA A 12 6.10 -1.67 -13.64
C ALA A 12 6.60 -1.88 -12.20
N LEU A 13 7.77 -1.37 -11.88
CA LEU A 13 8.37 -1.32 -10.56
C LEU A 13 8.41 0.12 -10.10
N LEU A 14 7.60 0.48 -9.12
CA LEU A 14 7.56 1.80 -8.50
C LEU A 14 8.41 1.78 -7.23
N HIS A 15 9.60 2.37 -7.34
CA HIS A 15 10.56 2.47 -6.25
C HIS A 15 10.22 3.65 -5.36
N LEU A 16 9.84 3.39 -4.10
CA LEU A 16 9.41 4.42 -3.15
C LEU A 16 10.59 5.18 -2.53
N GLY A 17 11.80 4.61 -2.63
CA GLY A 17 13.03 5.18 -2.07
C GLY A 17 13.71 4.25 -1.06
N ASP A 18 14.71 4.79 -0.34
CA ASP A 18 15.59 4.09 0.60
C ASP A 18 15.57 4.69 2.03
N ASP A 19 14.75 5.73 2.24
CA ASP A 19 14.57 6.48 3.48
C ASP A 19 13.29 6.01 4.20
N GLU A 20 12.69 6.87 5.03
CA GLU A 20 11.41 6.59 5.68
C GLU A 20 10.22 6.55 4.73
N ASN A 21 10.36 7.12 3.54
CA ASN A 21 9.35 7.12 2.48
C ASN A 21 7.99 7.63 2.99
N ARG A 22 8.01 8.73 3.80
CA ARG A 22 6.81 9.34 4.36
C ARG A 22 5.96 9.97 3.25
N PHE A 23 4.66 9.94 3.43
CA PHE A 23 3.69 10.48 2.47
C PHE A 23 3.62 12.01 2.52
N SER A 24 4.74 12.70 2.28
CA SER A 24 4.71 14.15 2.08
C SER A 24 3.88 14.52 0.86
N PRO A 25 3.41 15.78 0.71
CA PRO A 25 2.73 16.20 -0.52
C PRO A 25 3.53 15.90 -1.79
N GLU A 26 4.85 16.14 -1.78
CA GLU A 26 5.71 15.82 -2.93
C GLU A 26 5.80 14.32 -3.19
N PHE A 27 5.82 13.49 -2.15
CA PHE A 27 5.77 12.02 -2.31
C PHE A 27 4.48 11.61 -2.99
N LEU A 28 3.34 12.16 -2.55
CA LEU A 28 2.03 11.86 -3.15
C LEU A 28 1.96 12.30 -4.62
N ASP A 29 2.47 13.50 -4.94
CA ASP A 29 2.51 14.01 -6.31
C ASP A 29 3.36 13.11 -7.23
N GLN A 30 4.56 12.71 -6.78
CA GLN A 30 5.43 11.82 -7.53
C GLN A 30 4.83 10.42 -7.70
N PHE A 31 4.22 9.89 -6.63
CA PHE A 31 3.58 8.56 -6.69
C PHE A 31 2.45 8.55 -7.72
N GLU A 32 1.56 9.54 -7.67
CA GLU A 32 0.44 9.68 -8.61
C GLU A 32 0.91 9.85 -10.05
N ALA A 33 1.93 10.70 -10.28
CA ALA A 33 2.52 10.90 -11.60
C ALA A 33 3.09 9.59 -12.18
N HIS A 34 3.84 8.83 -11.38
CA HIS A 34 4.40 7.56 -11.85
C HIS A 34 3.35 6.46 -12.01
N LEU A 35 2.21 6.52 -11.32
CA LEU A 35 1.08 5.65 -11.64
C LEU A 35 0.49 5.98 -13.03
N ASP A 36 0.38 7.29 -13.36
CA ASP A 36 -0.06 7.73 -14.68
C ASP A 36 0.93 7.30 -15.77
N ASP A 37 2.23 7.44 -15.52
CA ASP A 37 3.30 6.98 -16.40
C ASP A 37 3.21 5.45 -16.63
N ALA A 38 3.08 4.66 -15.56
CA ALA A 38 2.97 3.20 -15.67
C ALA A 38 1.76 2.78 -16.53
N ILE A 39 0.61 3.42 -16.35
CA ILE A 39 -0.59 3.17 -17.16
C ILE A 39 -0.35 3.59 -18.62
N SER A 40 0.18 4.78 -18.86
CA SER A 40 0.39 5.33 -20.18
C SER A 40 1.42 4.55 -21.01
N LEU A 41 2.43 3.99 -20.34
CA LEU A 41 3.45 3.13 -20.91
C LEU A 41 2.99 1.67 -21.08
N GLY A 42 1.75 1.37 -20.75
CA GLY A 42 1.16 0.06 -20.98
C GLY A 42 1.62 -1.02 -20.01
N ALA A 43 1.90 -0.69 -18.76
CA ALA A 43 2.20 -1.69 -17.76
C ALA A 43 1.06 -2.71 -17.61
N HIS A 44 1.41 -3.99 -17.61
CA HIS A 44 0.45 -5.08 -17.41
C HIS A 44 0.22 -5.42 -15.93
N ALA A 45 1.13 -5.02 -15.06
CA ALA A 45 1.05 -5.17 -13.61
C ALA A 45 1.95 -4.13 -12.94
N LEU A 46 1.76 -3.91 -11.64
CA LEU A 46 2.54 -2.96 -10.85
C LEU A 46 3.05 -3.62 -9.57
N VAL A 47 4.33 -3.41 -9.27
CA VAL A 47 4.93 -3.73 -7.96
C VAL A 47 5.43 -2.43 -7.33
N THR A 48 5.02 -2.13 -6.10
CA THR A 48 5.66 -1.09 -5.30
C THR A 48 6.75 -1.71 -4.44
N VAL A 49 7.90 -1.06 -4.39
CA VAL A 49 9.09 -1.58 -3.72
C VAL A 49 9.87 -0.45 -3.05
N ALA A 50 10.49 -0.73 -1.92
CA ALA A 50 11.42 0.17 -1.27
C ALA A 50 12.67 -0.59 -0.84
N THR A 51 13.78 0.11 -0.77
CA THR A 51 15.05 -0.38 -0.24
C THR A 51 15.31 0.19 1.16
N GLY A 52 16.23 -0.41 1.93
CA GLY A 52 16.57 0.09 3.25
C GLY A 52 15.67 -0.43 4.38
N LYS A 53 15.50 0.40 5.41
CA LYS A 53 14.82 0.03 6.67
C LYS A 53 13.30 0.01 6.56
N PHE A 54 12.74 0.89 5.74
CA PHE A 54 11.30 1.08 5.61
C PHE A 54 10.82 0.77 4.20
N TYR A 55 9.70 0.08 4.10
CA TYR A 55 8.85 0.18 2.93
C TYR A 55 8.24 1.59 2.88
N SER A 56 7.59 1.99 3.96
CA SER A 56 7.25 3.37 4.26
C SER A 56 6.82 3.51 5.73
N ASN A 57 7.06 4.69 6.31
CA ASN A 57 6.64 5.05 7.67
C ASN A 57 5.25 5.71 7.71
N GLY A 58 4.54 5.77 6.57
CA GLY A 58 3.19 6.29 6.46
C GLY A 58 3.10 7.81 6.41
N LEU A 59 2.16 8.39 7.16
CA LEU A 59 1.92 9.83 7.13
C LEU A 59 3.15 10.63 7.56
N ASP A 60 3.35 11.77 6.93
CA ASP A 60 4.32 12.77 7.37
C ASP A 60 3.73 13.61 8.52
N LEU A 61 3.93 13.10 9.75
CA LEU A 61 3.39 13.74 10.96
C LEU A 61 4.08 15.08 11.26
N ASP A 62 5.34 15.27 10.83
CA ASP A 62 6.05 16.53 11.00
C ASP A 62 5.45 17.60 10.09
N TRP A 63 5.15 17.23 8.84
CA TRP A 63 4.43 18.10 7.92
C TRP A 63 3.03 18.48 8.46
N LEU A 64 2.28 17.49 8.96
CA LEU A 64 0.96 17.70 9.56
C LEU A 64 1.01 18.64 10.76
N ALA A 65 2.00 18.49 11.64
CA ALA A 65 2.18 19.37 12.80
C ALA A 65 2.45 20.81 12.40
N ALA A 66 3.16 21.02 11.27
CA ALA A 66 3.45 22.35 10.74
C ALA A 66 2.27 22.97 9.95
N HIS A 67 1.32 22.15 9.45
CA HIS A 67 0.22 22.57 8.57
C HIS A 67 -1.13 22.06 9.06
N GLY A 68 -1.44 22.26 10.34
CA GLY A 68 -2.66 21.74 10.97
C GLY A 68 -3.97 22.19 10.34
N ASP A 69 -3.98 23.37 9.71
CA ASP A 69 -5.08 23.92 8.92
C ASP A 69 -5.35 23.14 7.61
N GLN A 70 -4.39 22.38 7.12
CA GLN A 70 -4.47 21.57 5.89
C GLN A 70 -4.70 20.07 6.16
N THR A 71 -4.93 19.68 7.42
CA THR A 71 -5.09 18.26 7.80
C THR A 71 -6.14 17.54 6.96
N GLY A 72 -7.32 18.13 6.78
CA GLY A 72 -8.40 17.53 5.99
C GLY A 72 -8.02 17.33 4.52
N TRP A 73 -7.38 18.34 3.90
CA TRP A 73 -6.87 18.24 2.53
C TRP A 73 -5.84 17.12 2.40
N TYR A 74 -4.86 17.08 3.29
CA TYR A 74 -3.78 16.10 3.26
C TYR A 74 -4.27 14.65 3.45
N VAL A 75 -5.13 14.43 4.46
CA VAL A 75 -5.74 13.11 4.70
C VAL A 75 -6.60 12.70 3.50
N GLY A 76 -7.34 13.66 2.91
CA GLY A 76 -8.11 13.42 1.68
C GLY A 76 -7.23 12.97 0.50
N ARG A 77 -6.04 13.58 0.31
CA ARG A 77 -5.05 13.16 -0.70
C ARG A 77 -4.59 11.71 -0.48
N VAL A 78 -4.22 11.38 0.75
CA VAL A 78 -3.81 10.01 1.11
C VAL A 78 -4.93 9.01 0.83
N GLN A 79 -6.15 9.31 1.26
CA GLN A 79 -7.32 8.44 1.01
C GLN A 79 -7.61 8.28 -0.49
N ALA A 80 -7.45 9.34 -1.28
CA ALA A 80 -7.63 9.27 -2.73
C ALA A 80 -6.61 8.33 -3.39
N LEU A 81 -5.34 8.39 -2.96
CA LEU A 81 -4.31 7.45 -3.42
C LEU A 81 -4.66 6.00 -3.04
N LEU A 82 -5.11 5.75 -1.80
CA LEU A 82 -5.52 4.41 -1.36
C LEU A 82 -6.71 3.88 -2.20
N ALA A 83 -7.70 4.73 -2.48
CA ALA A 83 -8.85 4.38 -3.32
C ALA A 83 -8.43 4.06 -4.75
N ARG A 84 -7.49 4.83 -5.32
CA ARG A 84 -6.92 4.61 -6.64
C ARG A 84 -6.20 3.27 -6.73
N MET A 85 -5.36 2.95 -5.74
CA MET A 85 -4.63 1.68 -5.69
C MET A 85 -5.56 0.47 -5.58
N LEU A 86 -6.62 0.55 -4.76
CA LEU A 86 -7.61 -0.52 -4.64
C LEU A 86 -8.27 -0.91 -5.97
N THR A 87 -8.42 0.05 -6.88
CA THR A 87 -9.17 -0.13 -8.13
C THR A 87 -8.33 0.00 -9.38
N LEU A 88 -6.99 0.00 -9.23
CA LEU A 88 -6.09 0.09 -10.37
C LEU A 88 -6.39 -1.05 -11.39
N PRO A 89 -6.58 -0.74 -12.70
CA PRO A 89 -7.05 -1.73 -13.68
C PRO A 89 -5.93 -2.66 -14.15
N MET A 90 -5.10 -3.11 -13.22
CA MET A 90 -4.05 -4.10 -13.44
C MET A 90 -3.75 -4.85 -12.13
N PRO A 91 -3.16 -6.04 -12.17
CA PRO A 91 -2.68 -6.74 -10.97
C PRO A 91 -1.59 -5.94 -10.27
N THR A 92 -1.64 -5.90 -8.92
CA THR A 92 -0.71 -5.11 -8.11
C THR A 92 -0.13 -5.93 -6.96
N ALA A 93 1.14 -5.71 -6.61
CA ALA A 93 1.76 -6.29 -5.43
C ALA A 93 2.61 -5.27 -4.67
N ALA A 94 2.58 -5.35 -3.34
CA ALA A 94 3.51 -4.65 -2.47
C ALA A 94 4.68 -5.57 -2.10
N ALA A 95 5.90 -5.19 -2.48
CA ALA A 95 7.13 -5.87 -2.09
C ALA A 95 7.71 -5.19 -0.83
N ILE A 96 7.33 -5.71 0.34
CA ILE A 96 7.60 -5.09 1.64
C ILE A 96 8.95 -5.56 2.17
N GLY A 97 10.03 -4.86 1.80
CA GLY A 97 11.40 -5.17 2.19
C GLY A 97 11.79 -4.71 3.61
N GLY A 98 10.96 -3.89 4.26
CA GLY A 98 11.21 -3.30 5.57
C GLY A 98 9.93 -2.98 6.33
N HIS A 99 9.99 -2.02 7.26
CA HIS A 99 8.82 -1.62 8.04
C HIS A 99 7.74 -0.98 7.15
N SER A 100 6.48 -1.34 7.41
CA SER A 100 5.29 -0.77 6.79
C SER A 100 4.31 -0.34 7.89
N PHE A 101 4.23 0.98 8.16
CA PHE A 101 3.51 1.51 9.31
C PHE A 101 2.37 2.46 8.92
N GLY A 102 1.23 2.37 9.63
CA GLY A 102 0.09 3.27 9.47
C GLY A 102 -0.41 3.35 8.03
N ALA A 103 -0.44 4.54 7.44
CA ALA A 103 -0.87 4.73 6.05
C ALA A 103 -0.07 3.89 5.03
N ALA A 104 1.18 3.57 5.29
CA ALA A 104 1.98 2.68 4.45
C ALA A 104 1.48 1.23 4.50
N ALA A 105 1.08 0.76 5.68
CA ALA A 105 0.44 -0.54 5.82
C ALA A 105 -0.92 -0.59 5.11
N MET A 106 -1.68 0.52 5.13
CA MET A 106 -2.91 0.66 4.34
C MET A 106 -2.63 0.67 2.83
N LEU A 107 -1.57 1.35 2.38
CA LEU A 107 -1.14 1.32 0.98
C LEU A 107 -0.78 -0.11 0.56
N ALA A 108 -0.03 -0.84 1.38
CA ALA A 108 0.29 -2.24 1.09
C ALA A 108 -0.98 -3.09 1.00
N LEU A 109 -1.98 -2.90 1.89
CA LEU A 109 -3.28 -3.58 1.79
C LEU A 109 -4.07 -3.19 0.55
N ALA A 110 -3.92 -1.96 0.05
CA ALA A 110 -4.62 -1.51 -1.16
C ALA A 110 -4.15 -2.25 -2.43
N HIS A 111 -3.00 -2.91 -2.41
CA HIS A 111 -2.57 -3.82 -3.47
C HIS A 111 -3.37 -5.13 -3.46
N ASP A 112 -3.38 -5.84 -4.58
CA ASP A 112 -4.00 -7.17 -4.66
C ASP A 112 -3.24 -8.16 -3.77
N PHE A 113 -1.90 -8.16 -3.87
CA PHE A 113 -1.01 -9.06 -3.15
C PHE A 113 0.07 -8.32 -2.35
N ARG A 114 0.64 -8.99 -1.36
CA ARG A 114 1.71 -8.49 -0.49
C ARG A 114 2.74 -9.60 -0.29
N VAL A 115 3.99 -9.30 -0.58
CA VAL A 115 5.12 -10.16 -0.24
C VAL A 115 5.98 -9.43 0.77
N MET A 116 6.22 -10.02 1.93
CA MET A 116 6.97 -9.38 3.00
C MET A 116 8.29 -10.09 3.28
N ARG A 117 9.30 -9.32 3.63
CA ARG A 117 10.55 -9.87 4.12
C ARG A 117 10.33 -10.64 5.42
N ILE A 118 10.85 -11.90 5.50
CA ILE A 118 10.59 -12.82 6.61
C ILE A 118 11.42 -12.51 7.86
N ASP A 119 12.64 -12.05 7.69
CA ASP A 119 13.66 -11.93 8.76
C ASP A 119 13.77 -10.52 9.34
N ARG A 120 13.12 -9.52 8.74
CA ARG A 120 13.21 -8.12 9.18
C ARG A 120 12.00 -7.32 8.75
N GLY A 121 11.68 -6.29 9.55
CA GLY A 121 10.55 -5.40 9.31
C GLY A 121 9.30 -5.84 10.05
N TYR A 122 8.38 -4.88 10.17
CA TYR A 122 7.09 -5.12 10.80
C TYR A 122 5.99 -4.47 9.96
N PHE A 123 4.86 -5.15 9.85
CA PHE A 123 3.60 -4.59 9.42
C PHE A 123 2.82 -4.15 10.66
N CYS A 124 2.34 -2.90 10.71
CA CYS A 124 1.72 -2.38 11.92
C CYS A 124 0.78 -1.21 11.64
N PHE A 125 -0.34 -1.19 12.34
CA PHE A 125 -1.21 -0.02 12.48
C PHE A 125 -1.01 0.55 13.89
N PRO A 126 -0.17 1.59 14.08
CA PRO A 126 0.16 2.13 15.38
C PRO A 126 -0.90 3.11 15.93
N GLU A 127 -2.03 3.30 15.22
CA GLU A 127 -3.03 4.36 15.47
C GLU A 127 -3.53 4.37 16.91
N VAL A 128 -3.76 3.20 17.52
CA VAL A 128 -4.19 3.10 18.92
C VAL A 128 -3.12 3.58 19.91
N ASP A 129 -1.84 3.33 19.62
CA ASP A 129 -0.71 3.74 20.47
C ASP A 129 -0.43 5.24 20.35
N ILE A 130 -0.54 5.80 19.14
CA ILE A 130 -0.34 7.22 18.88
C ILE A 130 -1.62 8.06 19.06
N ARG A 131 -2.76 7.44 19.42
CA ARG A 131 -4.05 8.08 19.69
C ARG A 131 -4.63 8.85 18.51
N ILE A 132 -4.40 8.37 17.30
CA ILE A 132 -4.99 8.90 16.07
C ILE A 132 -5.99 7.86 15.56
N PRO A 133 -7.31 8.10 15.62
CA PRO A 133 -8.29 7.13 15.14
C PRO A 133 -8.24 6.99 13.62
N PHE A 134 -8.61 5.81 13.13
CA PHE A 134 -8.82 5.62 11.69
C PHE A 134 -9.98 6.47 11.19
N THR A 135 -9.86 7.02 10.00
CA THR A 135 -11.03 7.54 9.30
C THR A 135 -11.95 6.39 8.90
N PRO A 136 -13.26 6.66 8.66
CA PRO A 136 -14.18 5.63 8.18
C PRO A 136 -13.68 4.93 6.90
N GLY A 137 -13.05 5.69 5.98
CA GLY A 137 -12.51 5.16 4.74
C GLY A 137 -11.31 4.22 4.96
N MET A 138 -10.38 4.60 5.82
CA MET A 138 -9.22 3.76 6.18
C MET A 138 -9.67 2.46 6.87
N ALA A 139 -10.63 2.57 7.79
CA ALA A 139 -11.20 1.39 8.46
C ALA A 139 -11.90 0.46 7.47
N ALA A 140 -12.68 1.01 6.53
CA ALA A 140 -13.37 0.23 5.51
C ALA A 140 -12.39 -0.50 4.58
N LEU A 141 -11.28 0.14 4.18
CA LEU A 141 -10.22 -0.49 3.39
C LEU A 141 -9.61 -1.69 4.14
N ILE A 142 -9.21 -1.50 5.40
CA ILE A 142 -8.58 -2.57 6.19
C ILE A 142 -9.53 -3.77 6.34
N GLN A 143 -10.80 -3.50 6.67
CA GLN A 143 -11.82 -4.54 6.83
C GLN A 143 -12.19 -5.24 5.50
N ALA A 144 -12.09 -4.55 4.37
CA ALA A 144 -12.30 -5.16 3.06
C ALA A 144 -11.16 -6.10 2.63
N LYS A 145 -9.98 -5.95 3.21
CA LYS A 145 -8.77 -6.68 2.81
C LYS A 145 -8.33 -7.75 3.80
N LEU A 146 -8.75 -7.67 5.05
CA LEU A 146 -8.38 -8.62 6.10
C LEU A 146 -9.60 -9.42 6.57
N THR A 147 -9.34 -10.61 7.10
CA THR A 147 -10.39 -11.34 7.83
C THR A 147 -10.83 -10.52 9.06
N PRO A 148 -12.08 -10.67 9.52
CA PRO A 148 -12.56 -9.93 10.71
C PRO A 148 -11.63 -10.08 11.92
N GLN A 149 -11.09 -11.28 12.15
CA GLN A 149 -10.18 -11.53 13.27
C GLN A 149 -8.83 -10.84 13.09
N ALA A 150 -8.24 -10.88 11.88
CA ALA A 150 -7.00 -10.20 11.58
C ALA A 150 -7.18 -8.67 11.67
N ALA A 151 -8.32 -8.14 11.18
CA ALA A 151 -8.64 -6.72 11.27
C ALA A 151 -8.73 -6.25 12.73
N VAL A 152 -9.45 -6.98 13.60
CA VAL A 152 -9.52 -6.65 15.04
C VAL A 152 -8.12 -6.66 15.65
N SER A 153 -7.35 -7.72 15.43
CA SER A 153 -5.99 -7.83 15.97
C SER A 153 -5.09 -6.69 15.49
N ALA A 154 -5.12 -6.35 14.20
CA ALA A 154 -4.26 -5.33 13.64
C ALA A 154 -4.65 -3.91 14.05
N MET A 155 -5.96 -3.58 14.03
CA MET A 155 -6.44 -2.21 14.23
C MET A 155 -6.52 -1.80 15.70
N THR A 156 -6.75 -2.75 16.64
CA THR A 156 -7.07 -2.39 18.03
C THR A 156 -5.93 -2.61 19.02
N THR A 157 -4.82 -3.23 18.56
CA THR A 157 -3.74 -3.61 19.49
C THR A 157 -2.42 -2.88 19.28
N GLY A 158 -2.23 -2.18 18.14
CA GLY A 158 -0.94 -1.58 17.79
C GLY A 158 0.18 -2.60 17.54
N ARG A 159 -0.17 -3.89 17.45
CA ARG A 159 0.79 -5.00 17.34
C ARG A 159 1.64 -4.88 16.08
N ARG A 160 2.92 -5.17 16.24
CA ARG A 160 3.90 -5.23 15.14
C ARG A 160 4.02 -6.68 14.67
N PHE A 161 3.50 -6.99 13.49
CA PHE A 161 3.55 -8.32 12.89
C PHE A 161 4.83 -8.48 12.09
N GLY A 162 5.68 -9.43 12.46
CA GLY A 162 6.80 -9.89 11.62
C GLY A 162 6.30 -10.72 10.44
N GLY A 163 7.15 -10.92 9.41
CA GLY A 163 6.73 -11.56 8.16
C GLY A 163 6.01 -12.90 8.34
N ALA A 164 6.60 -13.85 9.07
CA ALA A 164 6.02 -15.18 9.30
C ALA A 164 4.66 -15.11 10.01
N GLU A 165 4.49 -14.20 10.96
CA GLU A 165 3.23 -14.02 11.66
C GLU A 165 2.17 -13.34 10.78
N ALA A 166 2.59 -12.31 10.02
CA ALA A 166 1.72 -11.61 9.08
C ALA A 166 1.17 -12.56 8.00
N GLU A 167 1.99 -13.51 7.52
CA GLU A 167 1.56 -14.56 6.58
C GLU A 167 0.59 -15.54 7.25
N ALA A 168 0.89 -16.00 8.46
CA ALA A 168 0.06 -16.99 9.17
C ALA A 168 -1.37 -16.50 9.42
N ILE A 169 -1.59 -15.20 9.58
CA ILE A 169 -2.92 -14.61 9.82
C ILE A 169 -3.52 -13.92 8.58
N GLY A 170 -2.85 -14.01 7.43
CA GLY A 170 -3.35 -13.49 6.15
C GLY A 170 -3.25 -11.97 6.00
N ILE A 171 -2.36 -11.29 6.72
CA ILE A 171 -2.01 -9.88 6.47
C ILE A 171 -1.20 -9.77 5.18
N VAL A 172 -0.26 -10.71 4.96
CA VAL A 172 0.49 -10.82 3.71
C VAL A 172 0.26 -12.16 3.06
N ASP A 173 0.47 -12.25 1.74
CA ASP A 173 0.16 -13.43 0.94
C ASP A 173 1.35 -14.41 0.84
N ALA A 174 2.57 -13.89 1.03
CA ALA A 174 3.80 -14.68 1.05
C ALA A 174 4.90 -13.95 1.81
N THR A 175 5.90 -14.73 2.23
CA THR A 175 7.16 -14.18 2.76
C THR A 175 8.36 -14.66 1.95
N ALA A 176 9.43 -13.87 1.96
CA ALA A 176 10.68 -14.20 1.28
C ALA A 176 11.89 -13.61 2.03
N LYS A 177 13.10 -14.11 1.74
CA LYS A 177 14.34 -13.46 2.17
C LYS A 177 14.54 -12.13 1.44
N GLU A 178 15.35 -11.23 1.99
CA GLU A 178 15.57 -9.87 1.48
C GLU A 178 15.79 -9.80 -0.04
N ASP A 179 16.69 -10.63 -0.55
CA ASP A 179 17.08 -10.70 -1.96
C ASP A 179 16.01 -11.30 -2.87
N ALA A 180 15.02 -11.97 -2.30
CA ALA A 180 13.96 -12.65 -3.03
C ALA A 180 12.58 -11.96 -2.98
N VAL A 181 12.38 -10.94 -2.14
CA VAL A 181 11.06 -10.29 -1.96
C VAL A 181 10.51 -9.76 -3.28
N ILE A 182 11.33 -9.01 -4.03
CA ILE A 182 10.92 -8.42 -5.31
C ILE A 182 10.66 -9.52 -6.35
N GLY A 183 11.57 -10.49 -6.46
CA GLY A 183 11.43 -11.62 -7.39
C GLY A 183 10.16 -12.44 -7.11
N THR A 184 9.82 -12.65 -5.82
CA THR A 184 8.59 -13.34 -5.43
C THR A 184 7.34 -12.56 -5.86
N ALA A 185 7.32 -11.23 -5.67
CA ALA A 185 6.22 -10.38 -6.10
C ALA A 185 6.07 -10.38 -7.63
N LEU A 186 7.16 -10.28 -8.38
CA LEU A 186 7.16 -10.37 -9.85
C LEU A 186 6.61 -11.71 -10.33
N ASN A 187 7.08 -12.82 -9.76
CA ASN A 187 6.62 -14.17 -10.12
C ASN A 187 5.13 -14.38 -9.81
N MET A 188 4.61 -13.75 -8.76
CA MET A 188 3.18 -13.80 -8.41
C MET A 188 2.32 -13.06 -9.45
N LEU A 189 2.81 -11.94 -10.00
CA LEU A 189 2.08 -11.13 -10.95
C LEU A 189 2.24 -11.57 -12.41
N ALA A 190 3.36 -12.18 -12.78
CA ALA A 190 3.67 -12.53 -14.17
C ALA A 190 2.54 -13.32 -14.88
N PRO A 191 1.91 -14.35 -14.29
CA PRO A 191 0.80 -15.08 -14.93
C PRO A 191 -0.49 -14.27 -15.03
N LEU A 192 -0.62 -13.15 -14.30
CA LEU A 192 -1.80 -12.31 -14.25
C LEU A 192 -1.75 -11.16 -15.24
N GLY A 193 -0.57 -10.77 -15.71
CA GLY A 193 -0.37 -9.62 -16.61
C GLY A 193 -1.04 -9.74 -17.98
N LEU A 194 -1.50 -10.93 -18.37
CA LEU A 194 -2.26 -11.14 -19.62
C LEU A 194 -3.78 -10.97 -19.46
N LYS A 195 -4.26 -10.62 -18.28
CA LYS A 195 -5.68 -10.39 -18.03
C LYS A 195 -6.13 -9.05 -18.60
N ASP A 196 -7.38 -8.99 -19.06
CA ASP A 196 -7.96 -7.76 -19.60
C ASP A 196 -8.07 -6.66 -18.53
N PRO A 197 -7.41 -5.51 -18.72
CA PRO A 197 -7.41 -4.42 -17.74
C PRO A 197 -8.81 -3.87 -17.44
N GLY A 198 -9.66 -3.76 -18.46
CA GLY A 198 -11.03 -3.28 -18.30
C GLY A 198 -11.85 -4.18 -17.37
N THR A 199 -11.73 -5.49 -17.57
CA THR A 199 -12.41 -6.50 -16.73
C THR A 199 -11.84 -6.49 -15.30
N ILE A 200 -10.51 -6.41 -15.13
CA ILE A 200 -9.89 -6.32 -13.78
C ILE A 200 -10.41 -5.07 -13.06
N GLY A 201 -10.39 -3.91 -13.72
CA GLY A 201 -10.87 -2.66 -13.14
C GLY A 201 -12.36 -2.75 -12.74
N ALA A 202 -13.21 -3.31 -13.58
CA ALA A 202 -14.63 -3.51 -13.28
C ALA A 202 -14.85 -4.43 -12.07
N ILE A 203 -14.11 -5.55 -11.99
CA ILE A 203 -14.17 -6.47 -10.86
C ILE A 203 -13.74 -5.77 -9.57
N LYS A 204 -12.58 -5.09 -9.56
CA LYS A 204 -12.08 -4.39 -8.38
C LYS A 204 -13.04 -3.26 -7.93
N ASN A 205 -13.61 -2.50 -8.86
CA ASN A 205 -14.62 -1.48 -8.55
C ASN A 205 -15.87 -2.09 -7.91
N THR A 206 -16.29 -3.27 -8.35
CA THR A 206 -17.42 -3.99 -7.72
C THR A 206 -17.04 -4.52 -6.35
N MET A 207 -15.86 -5.15 -6.19
CA MET A 207 -15.41 -5.74 -4.92
C MET A 207 -15.22 -4.68 -3.84
N PHE A 208 -14.60 -3.55 -4.18
CA PHE A 208 -14.16 -2.55 -3.22
C PHE A 208 -15.00 -1.26 -3.23
N GLY A 209 -16.14 -1.24 -3.93
CA GLY A 209 -16.97 -0.05 -4.12
C GLY A 209 -17.37 0.64 -2.82
N GLN A 210 -17.71 -0.10 -1.76
CA GLN A 210 -18.03 0.46 -0.45
C GLN A 210 -16.82 1.11 0.22
N ALA A 211 -15.67 0.45 0.20
CA ALA A 211 -14.43 1.00 0.76
C ALA A 211 -13.98 2.25 0.00
N VAL A 212 -14.06 2.23 -1.33
CA VAL A 212 -13.75 3.39 -2.19
C VAL A 212 -14.68 4.55 -1.92
N ALA A 213 -15.99 4.31 -1.77
CA ALA A 213 -16.96 5.36 -1.43
C ALA A 213 -16.63 5.99 -0.06
N ALA A 214 -16.29 5.17 0.94
CA ALA A 214 -15.89 5.65 2.26
C ALA A 214 -14.57 6.42 2.25
N LEU A 215 -13.57 5.99 1.45
CA LEU A 215 -12.29 6.71 1.28
C LEU A 215 -12.47 8.07 0.58
N LYS A 216 -13.44 8.19 -0.32
CA LYS A 216 -13.74 9.43 -1.05
C LYS A 216 -14.70 10.36 -0.31
N ALA A 217 -15.37 9.88 0.73
CA ALA A 217 -16.20 10.73 1.57
C ALA A 217 -15.31 11.74 2.31
N VAL A 218 -15.57 13.03 2.08
CA VAL A 218 -14.88 14.11 2.80
C VAL A 218 -15.33 14.05 4.26
N SER A 219 -14.37 13.87 5.16
CA SER A 219 -14.60 13.90 6.61
C SER A 219 -14.59 15.32 7.13
#